data_e61a84e29193e954ed42e18b2691f2ad
#
_entry.id   e61a84e29193e954ed42e18b2691f2ad
#
_cell.length_a   1.000
_cell.length_b   1.000
_cell.length_c   1.000
_cell.angle_alpha   90.00
_cell.angle_beta   90.00
_cell.angle_gamma   90.00
#
_symmetry.space_group_name_H-M   'P 1'
#
loop_
_entity.id
_entity.type
_entity.pdbx_description
1 polymer ?
#
loop_
_entity_poly.entity_id
_entity_poly.type
_entity_poly.pdbx_seq_one_letter_code
_entity_poly.pdbx_strand_id
1 'polypeptide(L)'
;LGAGLSTHPGIASVSVVGSAATGRAVMRQAADTLKHVSLELGGKNALVMFPDADVEKAVQSAVKGMNLPWTAGQSCGSTSRVFVHESLYDSVVDQLAAAFDAVKPGDPLSPGTEMGCLSTRGQYDKVRGYIEIAQNEGARMVAGGDVPEELSHGFFVRPTVFADVTP
;
A
#
# COMPACT_ATOMS: atom_id res chain seq x y z
N LEU A 1 -24.28 -6.18 7.56
CA LEU A 1 -23.96 -6.53 8.97
C LEU A 1 -23.33 -5.33 9.68
N GLY A 2 -22.34 -4.66 9.07
CA GLY A 2 -21.59 -3.55 9.69
C GLY A 2 -22.48 -2.39 10.14
N ALA A 3 -23.41 -1.94 9.30
CA ALA A 3 -24.35 -0.87 9.67
C ALA A 3 -25.22 -1.24 10.87
N GLY A 4 -25.70 -2.50 10.94
CA GLY A 4 -26.47 -2.98 12.09
C GLY A 4 -25.71 -2.94 13.41
N LEU A 5 -24.40 -3.22 13.39
CA LEU A 5 -23.54 -3.11 14.57
C LEU A 5 -23.32 -1.63 14.96
N SER A 6 -23.06 -0.78 13.98
CA SER A 6 -22.79 0.65 14.23
C SER A 6 -24.00 1.42 14.77
N THR A 7 -25.24 0.98 14.45
CA THR A 7 -26.49 1.62 14.92
C THR A 7 -27.10 0.95 16.14
N HIS A 8 -26.66 -0.27 16.53
CA HIS A 8 -27.33 -1.05 17.56
C HIS A 8 -27.25 -0.36 18.96
N PRO A 9 -28.37 -0.13 19.64
CA PRO A 9 -28.37 0.62 20.91
C PRO A 9 -27.64 -0.10 22.04
N GLY A 10 -27.55 -1.43 22.01
CA GLY A 10 -26.82 -2.23 23.00
C GLY A 10 -25.30 -2.27 22.81
N ILE A 11 -24.75 -1.60 21.79
CA ILE A 11 -23.30 -1.51 21.56
C ILE A 11 -22.82 -0.12 21.97
N ALA A 12 -21.96 -0.05 22.95
CA ALA A 12 -21.43 1.22 23.49
C ALA A 12 -20.17 1.71 22.76
N SER A 13 -19.39 0.82 22.12
CA SER A 13 -18.14 1.16 21.45
C SER A 13 -17.98 0.40 20.13
N VAL A 14 -17.45 1.05 19.10
CA VAL A 14 -17.16 0.46 17.80
C VAL A 14 -15.72 0.82 17.40
N SER A 15 -14.94 -0.18 17.03
CA SER A 15 -13.61 0.00 16.43
C SER A 15 -13.63 -0.49 14.98
N VAL A 16 -13.07 0.30 14.06
CA VAL A 16 -13.06 0.02 12.62
C VAL A 16 -11.69 0.26 12.04
N VAL A 17 -11.22 -0.74 11.28
CA VAL A 17 -10.08 -0.61 10.36
C VAL A 17 -10.64 -0.56 8.94
N GLY A 18 -10.28 0.46 8.15
CA GLY A 18 -10.79 0.56 6.78
C GLY A 18 -10.51 1.88 6.09
N SER A 19 -11.34 2.21 5.07
CA SER A 19 -11.20 3.47 4.34
C SER A 19 -11.77 4.67 5.11
N ALA A 20 -11.30 5.88 4.78
CA ALA A 20 -11.85 7.11 5.33
C ALA A 20 -13.37 7.24 5.06
N ALA A 21 -13.86 6.73 3.93
CA ALA A 21 -15.28 6.71 3.62
C ALA A 21 -16.07 5.82 4.61
N THR A 22 -15.55 4.63 4.91
CA THR A 22 -16.12 3.71 5.91
C THR A 22 -16.09 4.34 7.29
N GLY A 23 -14.98 4.95 7.70
CA GLY A 23 -14.88 5.63 8.99
C GLY A 23 -15.91 6.74 9.16
N ARG A 24 -16.09 7.60 8.15
CA ARG A 24 -17.13 8.63 8.16
C ARG A 24 -18.55 8.06 8.28
N ALA A 25 -18.82 6.94 7.58
CA ALA A 25 -20.13 6.28 7.65
C ALA A 25 -20.39 5.74 9.07
N VAL A 26 -19.42 5.07 9.67
CA VAL A 26 -19.51 4.54 11.04
C VAL A 26 -19.72 5.67 12.06
N MET A 27 -18.96 6.77 11.95
CA MET A 27 -19.15 7.93 12.85
C MET A 27 -20.56 8.49 12.78
N ARG A 28 -21.12 8.67 11.57
CA ARG A 28 -22.50 9.15 11.41
C ARG A 28 -23.50 8.20 12.05
N GLN A 29 -23.34 6.89 11.85
CA GLN A 29 -24.24 5.87 12.39
C GLN A 29 -24.13 5.74 13.91
N ALA A 30 -22.96 5.98 14.48
CA ALA A 30 -22.71 5.89 15.92
C ALA A 30 -23.21 7.12 16.70
N ALA A 31 -23.41 8.25 16.02
CA ALA A 31 -23.73 9.53 16.64
C ALA A 31 -25.07 9.51 17.44
N ASP A 32 -26.09 8.85 16.90
CA ASP A 32 -27.43 8.84 17.52
C ASP A 32 -27.44 8.20 18.92
N THR A 33 -26.48 7.34 19.21
CA THR A 33 -26.35 6.66 20.51
C THR A 33 -25.08 7.04 21.26
N LEU A 34 -24.36 8.06 20.79
CA LEU A 34 -23.12 8.59 21.39
C LEU A 34 -22.07 7.50 21.67
N LYS A 35 -21.91 6.56 20.76
CA LYS A 35 -20.92 5.48 20.90
C LYS A 35 -19.50 6.02 20.90
N HIS A 36 -18.65 5.39 21.68
CA HIS A 36 -17.21 5.56 21.50
C HIS A 36 -16.78 4.93 20.17
N VAL A 37 -16.08 5.71 19.32
CA VAL A 37 -15.63 5.25 17.99
C VAL A 37 -14.12 5.37 17.92
N SER A 38 -13.44 4.23 17.64
CA SER A 38 -12.02 4.18 17.32
C SER A 38 -11.85 3.90 15.82
N LEU A 39 -11.07 4.72 15.14
CA LEU A 39 -10.87 4.63 13.69
C LEU A 39 -9.39 4.44 13.35
N GLU A 40 -9.08 3.33 12.70
CA GLU A 40 -7.79 3.04 12.08
C GLU A 40 -7.98 3.07 10.56
N LEU A 41 -7.53 4.16 9.94
CA LEU A 41 -7.82 4.43 8.53
C LEU A 41 -6.53 4.43 7.70
N GLY A 42 -6.69 4.42 6.38
CA GLY A 42 -5.59 4.46 5.45
C GLY A 42 -4.79 5.76 5.49
N GLY A 43 -3.56 5.68 5.05
CA GLY A 43 -2.63 6.79 4.97
C GLY A 43 -1.72 6.70 3.75
N LYS A 44 -0.74 7.61 3.68
CA LYS A 44 0.34 7.66 2.71
C LYS A 44 1.64 7.98 3.45
N ASN A 45 2.17 6.97 4.16
CA ASN A 45 3.29 7.16 5.07
C ASN A 45 4.59 7.45 4.32
N ALA A 46 5.45 8.21 4.97
CA ALA A 46 6.73 8.63 4.44
C ALA A 46 7.89 7.89 5.12
N LEU A 47 8.91 7.58 4.33
CA LEU A 47 10.25 7.23 4.79
C LEU A 47 11.18 8.33 4.28
N VAL A 48 12.02 8.86 5.16
CA VAL A 48 12.93 9.97 4.83
C VAL A 48 14.38 9.49 5.02
N MET A 49 15.20 9.65 3.99
CA MET A 49 16.61 9.29 3.97
C MET A 49 17.48 10.54 3.94
N PHE A 50 18.21 10.78 5.03
CA PHE A 50 19.19 11.85 5.14
C PHE A 50 20.52 11.46 4.50
N PRO A 51 21.42 12.42 4.20
CA PRO A 51 22.64 12.16 3.43
C PRO A 51 23.65 11.21 4.11
N ASP A 52 23.55 11.03 5.40
CA ASP A 52 24.36 10.10 6.22
C ASP A 52 23.72 8.72 6.39
N ALA A 53 22.60 8.44 5.73
CA ALA A 53 21.94 7.15 5.80
C ALA A 53 22.77 6.03 5.13
N ASP A 54 22.76 4.86 5.75
CA ASP A 54 23.25 3.61 5.16
C ASP A 54 22.25 3.20 4.06
N VAL A 55 22.61 3.34 2.80
CA VAL A 55 21.73 3.16 1.65
C VAL A 55 21.16 1.75 1.61
N GLU A 56 21.99 0.71 1.84
CA GLU A 56 21.53 -0.68 1.80
C GLU A 56 20.45 -0.95 2.86
N LYS A 57 20.68 -0.54 4.10
CA LYS A 57 19.70 -0.69 5.18
C LYS A 57 18.46 0.14 4.95
N ALA A 58 18.60 1.34 4.39
CA ALA A 58 17.48 2.21 4.08
C ALA A 58 16.57 1.61 2.99
N VAL A 59 17.17 1.04 1.93
CA VAL A 59 16.45 0.32 0.87
C VAL A 59 15.74 -0.92 1.42
N GLN A 60 16.45 -1.75 2.21
CA GLN A 60 15.84 -2.91 2.87
C GLN A 60 14.65 -2.51 3.75
N SER A 61 14.76 -1.39 4.48
CA SER A 61 13.69 -0.86 5.31
C SER A 61 12.51 -0.36 4.48
N ALA A 62 12.75 0.27 3.33
CA ALA A 62 11.71 0.70 2.41
C ALA A 62 10.92 -0.49 1.85
N VAL A 63 11.60 -1.53 1.37
CA VAL A 63 10.97 -2.77 0.88
C VAL A 63 10.16 -3.45 1.98
N LYS A 64 10.76 -3.65 3.14
CA LYS A 64 10.10 -4.27 4.30
C LYS A 64 8.89 -3.46 4.77
N GLY A 65 9.00 -2.13 4.77
CA GLY A 65 7.94 -1.22 5.17
C GLY A 65 6.71 -1.25 4.26
N MET A 66 6.83 -1.80 3.05
CA MET A 66 5.68 -2.01 2.16
C MET A 66 4.82 -3.22 2.55
N ASN A 67 5.29 -4.10 3.44
CA ASN A 67 4.56 -5.30 3.88
C ASN A 67 4.09 -6.21 2.72
N LEU A 68 4.89 -6.34 1.66
CA LEU A 68 4.52 -7.09 0.44
C LEU A 68 4.13 -8.55 0.73
N PRO A 69 4.90 -9.32 1.54
CA PRO A 69 4.58 -10.73 1.79
C PRO A 69 3.26 -10.96 2.54
N TRP A 70 2.80 -9.97 3.31
CA TRP A 70 1.67 -10.13 4.24
C TRP A 70 0.39 -9.50 3.71
N THR A 71 0.50 -8.41 2.98
CA THR A 71 -0.65 -7.61 2.58
C THR A 71 -0.60 -7.16 1.12
N ALA A 72 0.40 -7.59 0.33
CA ALA A 72 0.63 -7.09 -1.02
C ALA A 72 0.64 -5.54 -1.08
N GLY A 73 1.27 -4.90 -0.09
CA GLY A 73 1.32 -3.44 0.02
C GLY A 73 0.04 -2.77 0.54
N GLN A 74 -1.03 -3.52 0.82
CA GLN A 74 -2.33 -2.99 1.24
C GLN A 74 -2.41 -2.77 2.76
N SER A 75 -1.42 -2.09 3.33
CA SER A 75 -1.33 -1.80 4.76
C SER A 75 -1.43 -0.31 5.04
N CYS A 76 -2.15 0.06 6.11
CA CYS A 76 -2.17 1.44 6.62
C CYS A 76 -0.79 1.95 7.02
N GLY A 77 0.15 1.04 7.38
CA GLY A 77 1.53 1.35 7.76
C GLY A 77 2.53 1.30 6.61
N SER A 78 2.13 1.01 5.36
CA SER A 78 3.07 0.94 4.23
C SER A 78 3.79 2.27 3.98
N THR A 79 5.13 2.23 3.92
CA THR A 79 6.00 3.39 3.65
C THR A 79 6.04 3.70 2.15
N SER A 80 4.90 4.12 1.61
CA SER A 80 4.66 4.25 0.18
C SER A 80 5.18 5.54 -0.46
N ARG A 81 5.76 6.45 0.33
CA ARG A 81 6.51 7.62 -0.14
C ARG A 81 7.91 7.58 0.43
N VAL A 82 8.91 7.61 -0.45
CA VAL A 82 10.32 7.61 -0.06
C VAL A 82 10.92 8.95 -0.46
N PHE A 83 11.33 9.74 0.53
CA PHE A 83 12.03 11.01 0.33
C PHE A 83 13.52 10.77 0.51
N VAL A 84 14.27 10.98 -0.52
CA VAL A 84 15.71 10.69 -0.56
C VAL A 84 16.48 11.99 -0.75
N HIS A 85 17.53 12.20 0.07
CA HIS A 85 18.46 13.31 -0.17
C HIS A 85 19.13 13.15 -1.54
N GLU A 86 19.33 14.24 -2.26
CA GLU A 86 19.84 14.25 -3.64
C GLU A 86 21.14 13.47 -3.82
N SER A 87 22.04 13.54 -2.84
CA SER A 87 23.33 12.82 -2.87
C SER A 87 23.22 11.30 -2.86
N LEU A 88 22.07 10.74 -2.47
CA LEU A 88 21.83 9.30 -2.40
C LEU A 88 20.85 8.82 -3.48
N TYR A 89 20.24 9.75 -4.22
CA TYR A 89 19.06 9.51 -5.03
C TYR A 89 19.24 8.38 -6.04
N ASP A 90 20.25 8.50 -6.91
CA ASP A 90 20.47 7.52 -7.98
C ASP A 90 20.74 6.12 -7.42
N SER A 91 21.61 6.03 -6.42
CA SER A 91 21.92 4.75 -5.77
C SER A 91 20.71 4.12 -5.08
N VAL A 92 19.85 4.91 -4.45
CA VAL A 92 18.63 4.43 -3.81
C VAL A 92 17.62 3.98 -4.85
N VAL A 93 17.42 4.73 -5.93
CA VAL A 93 16.49 4.37 -7.00
C VAL A 93 16.88 3.05 -7.67
N ASP A 94 18.17 2.89 -8.01
CA ASP A 94 18.66 1.66 -8.64
C ASP A 94 18.49 0.43 -7.74
N GLN A 95 18.82 0.56 -6.44
CA GLN A 95 18.69 -0.54 -5.49
C GLN A 95 17.22 -0.85 -5.18
N LEU A 96 16.35 0.17 -5.08
CA LEU A 96 14.90 -0.05 -4.91
C LEU A 96 14.31 -0.76 -6.12
N ALA A 97 14.65 -0.33 -7.34
CA ALA A 97 14.19 -0.97 -8.56
C ALA A 97 14.57 -2.45 -8.58
N ALA A 98 15.85 -2.77 -8.35
CA ALA A 98 16.32 -4.14 -8.30
C ALA A 98 15.63 -4.98 -7.20
N ALA A 99 15.42 -4.40 -6.01
CA ALA A 99 14.80 -5.10 -4.90
C ALA A 99 13.31 -5.38 -5.13
N PHE A 100 12.59 -4.46 -5.77
CA PHE A 100 11.17 -4.65 -6.09
C PHE A 100 10.97 -5.62 -7.27
N ASP A 101 11.82 -5.57 -8.29
CA ASP A 101 11.78 -6.53 -9.41
C ASP A 101 12.11 -7.96 -8.98
N ALA A 102 12.90 -8.13 -7.93
CA ALA A 102 13.21 -9.44 -7.37
C ALA A 102 12.04 -10.10 -6.62
N VAL A 103 11.02 -9.33 -6.19
CA VAL A 103 9.85 -9.88 -5.49
C VAL A 103 9.04 -10.79 -6.40
N LYS A 104 8.75 -11.99 -5.93
CA LYS A 104 8.02 -13.01 -6.68
C LYS A 104 6.54 -13.03 -6.31
N PRO A 105 5.65 -12.42 -7.11
CA PRO A 105 4.22 -12.57 -6.92
C PRO A 105 3.79 -14.02 -7.28
N GLY A 106 2.78 -14.53 -6.58
CA GLY A 106 2.30 -15.88 -6.83
C GLY A 106 1.17 -16.31 -5.91
N ASP A 107 0.77 -17.58 -6.03
CA ASP A 107 -0.20 -18.20 -5.14
C ASP A 107 0.31 -18.11 -3.68
N PRO A 108 -0.45 -17.50 -2.75
CA PRO A 108 -0.04 -17.35 -1.36
C PRO A 108 0.15 -18.67 -0.60
N LEU A 109 -0.35 -19.78 -1.13
CA LEU A 109 -0.14 -21.12 -0.56
C LEU A 109 1.11 -21.82 -1.10
N SER A 110 1.76 -21.26 -2.12
CA SER A 110 2.95 -21.85 -2.72
C SER A 110 4.23 -21.43 -1.99
N PRO A 111 5.12 -22.38 -1.62
CA PRO A 111 6.43 -22.03 -1.08
C PRO A 111 7.22 -21.14 -2.05
N GLY A 112 7.83 -20.08 -1.52
CA GLY A 112 8.63 -19.15 -2.32
C GLY A 112 7.83 -17.98 -2.93
N THR A 113 6.52 -17.92 -2.74
CA THR A 113 5.74 -16.70 -3.02
C THR A 113 6.10 -15.61 -2.02
N GLU A 114 6.49 -14.45 -2.52
CA GLU A 114 6.87 -13.29 -1.71
C GLU A 114 5.80 -12.20 -1.68
N MET A 115 4.82 -12.28 -2.58
CA MET A 115 3.67 -11.38 -2.61
C MET A 115 2.44 -12.09 -3.19
N GLY A 116 1.33 -12.09 -2.48
CA GLY A 116 0.04 -12.61 -2.95
C GLY A 116 -0.71 -11.63 -3.85
N CYS A 117 -1.98 -11.96 -4.16
CA CYS A 117 -2.86 -11.10 -4.95
C CYS A 117 -3.42 -9.93 -4.12
N LEU A 118 -3.96 -8.95 -4.81
CA LEU A 118 -4.77 -7.89 -4.19
C LEU A 118 -6.11 -8.46 -3.69
N SER A 119 -6.67 -7.86 -2.64
CA SER A 119 -7.77 -8.41 -1.86
C SER A 119 -9.11 -8.46 -2.60
N THR A 120 -9.35 -7.54 -3.55
CA THR A 120 -10.62 -7.43 -4.28
C THR A 120 -10.41 -6.90 -5.69
N ARG A 121 -11.38 -7.16 -6.57
CA ARG A 121 -11.43 -6.57 -7.92
C ARG A 121 -11.37 -5.04 -7.88
N GLY A 122 -12.12 -4.42 -7.00
CA GLY A 122 -12.11 -2.95 -6.88
C GLY A 122 -10.75 -2.38 -6.45
N GLN A 123 -10.02 -3.09 -5.59
CA GLN A 123 -8.66 -2.69 -5.22
C GLN A 123 -7.67 -2.91 -6.37
N TYR A 124 -7.81 -4.00 -7.11
CA TYR A 124 -7.02 -4.26 -8.31
C TYR A 124 -7.20 -3.17 -9.36
N ASP A 125 -8.45 -2.85 -9.70
CA ASP A 125 -8.76 -1.80 -10.68
C ASP A 125 -8.22 -0.43 -10.23
N LYS A 126 -8.31 -0.14 -8.92
CA LYS A 126 -7.78 1.10 -8.33
C LYS A 126 -6.26 1.19 -8.45
N VAL A 127 -5.54 0.12 -8.12
CA VAL A 127 -4.07 0.09 -8.21
C VAL A 127 -3.63 0.27 -9.67
N ARG A 128 -4.26 -0.45 -10.60
CA ARG A 128 -3.99 -0.32 -12.03
C ARG A 128 -4.24 1.11 -12.53
N GLY A 129 -5.37 1.70 -12.14
CA GLY A 129 -5.68 3.09 -12.50
C GLY A 129 -4.66 4.09 -11.96
N TYR A 130 -4.15 3.91 -10.74
CA TYR A 130 -3.09 4.77 -10.21
C TYR A 130 -1.74 4.61 -10.91
N ILE A 131 -1.40 3.40 -11.37
CA ILE A 131 -0.22 3.18 -12.21
C ILE A 131 -0.34 3.97 -13.52
N GLU A 132 -1.51 3.91 -14.18
CA GLU A 132 -1.79 4.67 -15.41
C GLU A 132 -1.75 6.19 -15.17
N ILE A 133 -2.32 6.66 -14.07
CA ILE A 133 -2.28 8.09 -13.68
C ILE A 133 -0.83 8.54 -13.51
N ALA A 134 -0.02 7.81 -12.76
CA ALA A 134 1.37 8.18 -12.52
C ALA A 134 2.19 8.27 -13.82
N GLN A 135 1.97 7.34 -14.75
CA GLN A 135 2.59 7.37 -16.07
C GLN A 135 2.14 8.59 -16.89
N ASN A 136 0.84 8.89 -16.87
CA ASN A 136 0.28 10.06 -17.58
C ASN A 136 0.74 11.40 -16.99
N GLU A 137 1.03 11.44 -15.70
CA GLU A 137 1.61 12.59 -15.00
C GLU A 137 3.14 12.73 -15.22
N GLY A 138 3.75 11.78 -15.95
CA GLY A 138 5.17 11.82 -16.32
C GLY A 138 6.11 11.23 -15.27
N ALA A 139 5.62 10.56 -14.25
CA ALA A 139 6.47 9.86 -13.29
C ALA A 139 7.21 8.70 -13.98
N ARG A 140 8.50 8.56 -13.69
CA ARG A 140 9.33 7.50 -14.26
C ARG A 140 9.13 6.20 -13.52
N MET A 141 8.49 5.23 -14.16
CA MET A 141 8.37 3.88 -13.61
C MET A 141 9.74 3.18 -13.71
N VAL A 142 10.25 2.73 -12.57
CA VAL A 142 11.57 2.09 -12.47
C VAL A 142 11.51 0.62 -12.10
N ALA A 143 10.35 0.13 -11.63
CA ALA A 143 10.10 -1.31 -11.39
C ALA A 143 8.61 -1.62 -11.49
N GLY A 144 8.27 -2.84 -11.88
CA GLY A 144 6.92 -3.40 -11.89
C GLY A 144 5.95 -2.76 -12.88
N GLY A 145 4.71 -2.55 -12.46
CA GLY A 145 3.63 -1.93 -13.25
C GLY A 145 2.81 -2.89 -14.12
N ASP A 146 3.29 -4.09 -14.34
CA ASP A 146 2.65 -5.11 -15.14
C ASP A 146 1.95 -6.20 -14.30
N VAL A 147 1.22 -7.05 -15.00
CA VAL A 147 0.64 -8.28 -14.46
C VAL A 147 1.39 -9.44 -15.09
N PRO A 148 2.01 -10.34 -14.31
CA PRO A 148 2.63 -11.53 -14.87
C PRO A 148 1.62 -12.35 -15.68
N GLU A 149 1.98 -12.78 -16.89
CA GLU A 149 1.06 -13.46 -17.82
C GLU A 149 0.44 -14.71 -17.18
N GLU A 150 1.26 -15.48 -16.48
CA GLU A 150 0.87 -16.70 -15.77
C GLU A 150 -0.10 -16.47 -14.60
N LEU A 151 -0.19 -15.23 -14.09
CA LEU A 151 -1.06 -14.80 -13.00
C LEU A 151 -2.25 -13.95 -13.47
N SER A 152 -2.47 -13.85 -14.78
CA SER A 152 -3.53 -13.01 -15.39
C SER A 152 -4.95 -13.43 -15.00
N HIS A 153 -5.13 -14.63 -14.47
CA HIS A 153 -6.41 -15.16 -13.99
C HIS A 153 -6.82 -14.62 -12.59
N GLY A 154 -5.94 -13.88 -11.90
CA GLY A 154 -6.15 -13.34 -10.56
C GLY A 154 -5.91 -11.82 -10.47
N PHE A 155 -6.01 -11.28 -9.26
CA PHE A 155 -5.80 -9.86 -8.99
C PHE A 155 -4.34 -9.56 -8.64
N PHE A 156 -3.42 -9.99 -9.49
CA PHE A 156 -1.99 -9.81 -9.29
C PHE A 156 -1.48 -8.57 -10.02
N VAL A 157 -0.58 -7.85 -9.39
CA VAL A 157 0.18 -6.73 -9.96
C VAL A 157 1.59 -6.82 -9.39
N ARG A 158 2.63 -6.65 -10.21
CA ARG A 158 4.00 -6.58 -9.69
C ARG A 158 4.15 -5.37 -8.77
N PRO A 159 4.94 -5.48 -7.70
CA PRO A 159 5.31 -4.32 -6.89
C PRO A 159 5.87 -3.21 -7.78
N THR A 160 5.36 -2.00 -7.64
CA THR A 160 5.65 -0.91 -8.58
C THR A 160 6.36 0.24 -7.88
N VAL A 161 7.41 0.75 -8.50
CA VAL A 161 8.15 1.92 -8.03
C VAL A 161 8.16 3.00 -9.10
N PHE A 162 7.78 4.21 -8.70
CA PHE A 162 7.92 5.43 -9.48
C PHE A 162 8.98 6.34 -8.89
N ALA A 163 9.82 6.89 -9.73
CA ALA A 163 10.82 7.89 -9.42
C ALA A 163 10.46 9.23 -10.10
N ASP A 164 11.13 10.30 -9.70
CA ASP A 164 10.96 11.65 -10.25
C ASP A 164 9.52 12.17 -10.13
N VAL A 165 8.85 11.79 -9.03
CA VAL A 165 7.45 12.15 -8.75
C VAL A 165 7.40 13.58 -8.25
N THR A 166 6.53 14.39 -8.84
CA THR A 166 6.23 15.75 -8.37
C THR A 166 5.09 15.74 -7.33
N PRO A 167 5.03 16.74 -6.42
CA PRO A 167 3.96 16.88 -5.42
C PRO A 167 2.57 17.07 -6.02
#